data_d84af5017b9806fc248fa0d5eeefd0c0
#
_entry.id   d84af5017b9806fc248fa0d5eeefd0c0
#
_cell.length_a   1.000
_cell.length_b   1.000
_cell.length_c   1.000
_cell.angle_alpha   90.00
_cell.angle_beta   90.00
_cell.angle_gamma   90.00
#
_symmetry.space_group_name_H-M   'P 1'
#
loop_
_entity.id
_entity.type
_entity.pdbx_description
1 polymer ?
#
loop_
_entity_poly.entity_id
_entity_poly.type
_entity_poly.pdbx_seq_one_letter_code
_entity_poly.pdbx_strand_id
1 'polypeptide(L)'
;MLYEEKQIETIPVGPLGLIPLKSCETLGKKVDAWLTGWRNERESEHKSTIAFAGYQRDSNNVGARTPRFGSGEGKGEILESVRGDDLYILVDVCNYSLTYSLSGIQNHMSPDDHYQDLKRVIASVGGKARRINVIMPFLYESRQHRRTGRESLDCALALQELTSMGVENIITFDAHDPRVQNAIPLKGFETVQPIYQFIKHLLKHEKDLQIDSDHMMVISPDEGGMGRAVFFANVLGLDLGMFYKRRDYTKIINGRNPIVAHEFLGASVEGKDVIIIDDMISSGESMLDTAKELKRRKARKVFICTTFGLFTNGLKKFDEYYENGVIDRVLTTNLIYQTPELLSKPYYIDVDMSKYIALIIDNLNHDSSLSELLNPTKRINRLLERYRAGER
;
A
#
# COMPACT_ATOMS: atom_id res chain seq x y z
N MET A 1 0.93 -20.89 -10.85
CA MET A 1 0.98 -21.23 -9.41
C MET A 1 2.27 -20.68 -8.85
N LEU A 2 2.27 -19.58 -8.10
CA LEU A 2 3.47 -18.83 -7.70
C LEU A 2 3.73 -18.89 -6.19
N TYR A 3 2.94 -19.65 -5.49
CA TYR A 3 3.15 -20.05 -4.13
C TYR A 3 3.27 -21.58 -4.19
N GLU A 4 4.43 -22.14 -3.91
CA GLU A 4 4.49 -23.56 -3.55
C GLU A 4 3.58 -23.67 -2.34
N GLU A 5 2.44 -24.30 -2.53
CA GLU A 5 1.47 -24.56 -1.49
C GLU A 5 2.15 -25.41 -0.41
N LYS A 6 2.84 -24.73 0.50
CA LYS A 6 3.20 -25.38 1.76
C LYS A 6 1.89 -25.86 2.35
N GLN A 7 1.83 -27.14 2.60
CA GLN A 7 0.74 -27.73 3.36
C GLN A 7 0.62 -26.93 4.66
N ILE A 8 -0.50 -26.23 4.84
CA ILE A 8 -0.73 -25.51 6.08
C ILE A 8 -1.06 -26.56 7.12
N GLU A 9 -0.11 -26.82 7.99
CA GLU A 9 -0.19 -27.86 9.04
C GLU A 9 -0.67 -27.29 10.39
N THR A 10 -0.75 -25.96 10.50
CA THR A 10 -1.08 -25.29 11.76
C THR A 10 -2.58 -25.02 11.87
N ILE A 11 -3.10 -25.23 13.08
CA ILE A 11 -4.50 -24.91 13.40
C ILE A 11 -4.66 -23.38 13.44
N PRO A 12 -5.74 -22.83 12.83
CA PRO A 12 -6.02 -21.40 12.93
C PRO A 12 -6.11 -20.90 14.36
N VAL A 13 -5.67 -19.68 14.59
CA VAL A 13 -5.79 -18.97 15.88
C VAL A 13 -7.25 -18.94 16.36
N GLY A 14 -8.17 -18.75 15.44
CA GLY A 14 -9.62 -18.76 15.65
C GLY A 14 -10.35 -18.72 14.32
N PRO A 15 -11.71 -18.77 14.34
CA PRO A 15 -12.48 -18.48 13.14
C PRO A 15 -12.08 -17.13 12.58
N LEU A 16 -11.91 -17.05 11.25
CA LEU A 16 -11.52 -15.81 10.59
C LEU A 16 -12.73 -14.87 10.52
N GLY A 17 -12.58 -13.67 11.08
CA GLY A 17 -13.52 -12.57 10.87
C GLY A 17 -12.87 -11.44 10.10
N LEU A 18 -13.49 -10.98 9.01
CA LEU A 18 -13.02 -9.87 8.20
C LEU A 18 -14.00 -8.70 8.30
N ILE A 19 -13.56 -7.54 8.75
CA ILE A 19 -14.35 -6.31 8.78
C ILE A 19 -13.72 -5.28 7.84
N PRO A 20 -14.07 -5.27 6.55
CA PRO A 20 -13.73 -4.14 5.71
C PRO A 20 -14.64 -2.97 6.09
N LEU A 21 -14.06 -1.88 6.58
CA LEU A 21 -14.80 -0.64 6.77
C LEU A 21 -15.31 -0.13 5.40
N LYS A 22 -16.31 0.72 5.42
CA LYS A 22 -16.93 1.22 4.19
C LYS A 22 -15.92 1.84 3.22
N SER A 23 -14.86 2.46 3.75
CA SER A 23 -13.75 3.03 2.96
C SER A 23 -12.95 1.97 2.19
N CYS A 24 -13.01 0.71 2.60
CA CYS A 24 -12.22 -0.42 2.07
C CYS A 24 -13.10 -1.56 1.52
N GLU A 25 -14.38 -1.33 1.32
CA GLU A 25 -15.37 -2.38 1.01
C GLU A 25 -15.04 -3.15 -0.27
N THR A 26 -14.66 -2.44 -1.34
CA THR A 26 -14.32 -3.06 -2.63
C THR A 26 -13.08 -3.96 -2.52
N LEU A 27 -12.04 -3.48 -1.86
CA LEU A 27 -10.82 -4.25 -1.61
C LEU A 27 -11.11 -5.45 -0.69
N GLY A 28 -11.91 -5.24 0.37
CA GLY A 28 -12.31 -6.29 1.30
C GLY A 28 -13.07 -7.43 0.64
N LYS A 29 -13.99 -7.14 -0.29
CA LYS A 29 -14.70 -8.17 -1.08
C LYS A 29 -13.76 -9.02 -1.91
N LYS A 30 -12.75 -8.40 -2.55
CA LYS A 30 -11.72 -9.14 -3.31
C LYS A 30 -10.85 -10.01 -2.39
N VAL A 31 -10.49 -9.50 -1.23
CA VAL A 31 -9.70 -10.24 -0.22
C VAL A 31 -10.47 -11.45 0.29
N ASP A 32 -11.73 -11.27 0.65
CA ASP A 32 -12.61 -12.35 1.11
C ASP A 32 -12.77 -13.44 0.06
N ALA A 33 -12.96 -13.08 -1.20
CA ALA A 33 -13.07 -14.03 -2.30
C ALA A 33 -11.80 -14.91 -2.45
N TRP A 34 -10.60 -14.36 -2.27
CA TRP A 34 -9.37 -15.14 -2.26
C TRP A 34 -9.32 -16.12 -1.08
N LEU A 35 -9.61 -15.64 0.12
CA LEU A 35 -9.59 -16.46 1.34
C LEU A 35 -10.59 -17.62 1.27
N THR A 36 -11.82 -17.33 0.87
CA THR A 36 -12.88 -18.33 0.71
C THR A 36 -12.52 -19.37 -0.35
N GLY A 37 -12.01 -18.91 -1.51
CA GLY A 37 -11.58 -19.78 -2.59
C GLY A 37 -10.50 -20.76 -2.14
N TRP A 38 -9.44 -20.30 -1.49
CA TRP A 38 -8.35 -21.17 -1.02
C TRP A 38 -8.78 -22.17 0.05
N ARG A 39 -9.67 -21.78 0.95
CA ARG A 39 -10.16 -22.70 1.98
C ARG A 39 -11.01 -23.81 1.38
N ASN A 40 -11.82 -23.50 0.38
CA ASN A 40 -12.59 -24.49 -0.37
C ASN A 40 -11.69 -25.43 -1.20
N GLU A 41 -10.65 -24.89 -1.85
CA GLU A 41 -9.65 -25.69 -2.58
C GLU A 41 -8.91 -26.66 -1.66
N ARG A 42 -8.44 -26.20 -0.51
CA ARG A 42 -7.74 -27.05 0.47
C ARG A 42 -8.58 -28.22 0.95
N GLU A 43 -9.87 -28.04 1.13
CA GLU A 43 -10.75 -29.13 1.48
C GLU A 43 -10.94 -30.11 0.34
N SER A 44 -11.30 -29.60 -0.87
CA SER A 44 -11.58 -30.43 -2.03
C SER A 44 -10.36 -31.30 -2.43
N GLU A 45 -9.15 -30.79 -2.22
CA GLU A 45 -7.90 -31.49 -2.53
C GLU A 45 -7.33 -32.28 -1.33
N HIS A 46 -8.05 -32.35 -0.21
CA HIS A 46 -7.60 -32.98 1.04
C HIS A 46 -6.22 -32.50 1.52
N LYS A 47 -5.85 -31.26 1.18
CA LYS A 47 -4.58 -30.63 1.57
C LYS A 47 -4.57 -30.11 3.00
N SER A 48 -5.69 -30.14 3.68
CA SER A 48 -5.83 -29.76 5.09
C SER A 48 -6.51 -30.87 5.86
N THR A 49 -5.87 -31.32 6.94
CA THR A 49 -6.46 -32.22 7.94
C THR A 49 -7.22 -31.44 9.02
N ILE A 50 -7.30 -30.12 8.88
CA ILE A 50 -7.87 -29.25 9.89
C ILE A 50 -9.39 -29.29 9.80
N ALA A 51 -10.01 -30.13 10.61
CA ALA A 51 -11.44 -30.08 10.88
C ALA A 51 -11.70 -29.04 11.96
N PHE A 52 -12.08 -27.82 11.56
CA PHE A 52 -12.34 -26.70 12.45
C PHE A 52 -13.70 -26.10 12.12
N ALA A 53 -14.60 -26.08 13.10
CA ALA A 53 -15.94 -25.52 12.91
C ALA A 53 -15.84 -24.02 12.55
N GLY A 54 -16.35 -23.64 11.37
CA GLY A 54 -16.28 -22.28 10.84
C GLY A 54 -15.00 -21.96 10.06
N TYR A 55 -14.15 -22.95 9.73
CA TYR A 55 -13.01 -22.77 8.84
C TYR A 55 -13.46 -22.46 7.41
N GLN A 56 -14.48 -23.18 6.94
CA GLN A 56 -15.12 -22.93 5.67
C GLN A 56 -16.39 -22.12 5.88
N ARG A 57 -16.51 -21.07 5.13
CA ARG A 57 -17.67 -20.18 5.10
C ARG A 57 -17.89 -19.69 3.67
N ASP A 58 -19.10 -19.34 3.32
CA ASP A 58 -19.40 -18.65 2.06
C ASP A 58 -18.78 -17.25 2.00
N SER A 59 -18.57 -16.64 3.17
CA SER A 59 -17.88 -15.38 3.35
C SER A 59 -17.31 -15.29 4.77
N ASN A 60 -16.15 -14.68 4.92
CA ASN A 60 -15.54 -14.37 6.22
C ASN A 60 -15.92 -12.95 6.69
N ASN A 61 -16.68 -12.20 5.88
CA ASN A 61 -17.05 -10.83 6.23
C ASN A 61 -17.99 -10.81 7.43
N VAL A 62 -17.66 -9.94 8.39
CA VAL A 62 -18.48 -9.59 9.55
C VAL A 62 -19.06 -8.20 9.30
N GLY A 63 -20.37 -8.07 9.41
CA GLY A 63 -21.05 -6.80 9.21
C GLY A 63 -20.72 -5.76 10.29
N ALA A 64 -20.30 -4.58 9.86
CA ALA A 64 -20.06 -3.43 10.74
C ALA A 64 -20.60 -2.14 10.11
N ARG A 65 -21.02 -1.20 10.94
CA ARG A 65 -21.53 0.11 10.51
C ARG A 65 -20.97 1.22 11.39
N THR A 66 -20.77 2.39 10.78
CA THR A 66 -20.33 3.60 11.47
C THR A 66 -21.25 4.78 11.11
N PRO A 67 -22.53 4.74 11.55
CA PRO A 67 -23.49 5.80 11.23
C PRO A 67 -23.11 7.13 11.92
N ARG A 68 -23.53 8.22 11.31
CA ARG A 68 -23.38 9.57 11.85
C ARG A 68 -24.73 10.11 12.33
N PHE A 69 -24.70 10.83 13.45
CA PHE A 69 -25.78 11.70 13.87
C PHE A 69 -25.74 13.01 13.07
N GLY A 70 -26.84 13.75 13.08
CA GLY A 70 -26.90 15.04 12.37
C GLY A 70 -25.88 16.09 12.84
N SER A 71 -25.37 15.95 14.06
CA SER A 71 -24.26 16.72 14.66
C SER A 71 -22.88 16.35 14.11
N GLY A 72 -22.75 15.27 13.31
CA GLY A 72 -21.50 14.73 12.82
C GLY A 72 -20.86 13.69 13.73
N GLU A 73 -21.34 13.52 14.96
CA GLU A 73 -20.89 12.45 15.86
C GLU A 73 -21.21 11.07 15.25
N GLY A 74 -20.34 10.11 15.47
CA GLY A 74 -20.53 8.76 14.96
C GLY A 74 -20.58 7.73 16.09
N LYS A 75 -21.13 6.55 15.78
CA LYS A 75 -21.02 5.34 16.61
C LYS A 75 -20.53 4.17 15.76
N GLY A 76 -19.92 3.17 16.40
CA GLY A 76 -19.60 1.89 15.78
C GLY A 76 -20.62 0.84 16.16
N GLU A 77 -20.97 -0.04 15.24
CA GLU A 77 -21.83 -1.19 15.47
C GLU A 77 -21.27 -2.40 14.76
N ILE A 78 -21.21 -3.54 15.45
CA ILE A 78 -20.96 -4.86 14.85
C ILE A 78 -22.28 -5.60 14.82
N LEU A 79 -22.61 -6.17 13.65
CA LEU A 79 -23.95 -6.74 13.40
C LEU A 79 -24.02 -8.23 13.75
N GLU A 80 -22.89 -8.86 14.02
CA GLU A 80 -22.78 -10.30 14.28
C GLU A 80 -21.87 -10.55 15.48
N SER A 81 -21.91 -11.77 16.03
CA SER A 81 -21.01 -12.15 17.11
C SER A 81 -19.60 -12.39 16.59
N VAL A 82 -18.63 -11.73 17.19
CA VAL A 82 -17.18 -11.91 16.91
C VAL A 82 -16.46 -12.65 18.05
N ARG A 83 -17.23 -13.36 18.90
CA ARG A 83 -16.67 -14.06 20.06
C ARG A 83 -15.72 -15.18 19.63
N GLY A 84 -14.47 -15.04 20.02
CA GLY A 84 -13.42 -16.02 19.73
C GLY A 84 -12.85 -15.93 18.33
N ASP A 85 -13.27 -14.99 17.49
CA ASP A 85 -12.73 -14.79 16.16
C ASP A 85 -11.32 -14.20 16.20
N ASP A 86 -10.49 -14.61 15.25
CA ASP A 86 -9.28 -13.89 14.83
C ASP A 86 -9.72 -12.84 13.82
N LEU A 87 -9.78 -11.58 14.28
CA LEU A 87 -10.47 -10.50 13.59
C LEU A 87 -9.49 -9.61 12.85
N TYR A 88 -9.79 -9.33 11.57
CA TYR A 88 -9.03 -8.43 10.71
C TYR A 88 -9.90 -7.26 10.27
N ILE A 89 -9.52 -6.05 10.65
CA ILE A 89 -10.25 -4.82 10.30
C ILE A 89 -9.45 -4.09 9.23
N LEU A 90 -10.06 -3.89 8.05
CA LEU A 90 -9.46 -3.18 6.92
C LEU A 90 -9.99 -1.76 6.87
N VAL A 91 -9.11 -0.77 6.72
CA VAL A 91 -9.47 0.64 6.60
C VAL A 91 -8.58 1.36 5.58
N ASP A 92 -9.21 2.07 4.65
CA ASP A 92 -8.55 3.07 3.81
C ASP A 92 -8.82 4.45 4.40
N VAL A 93 -7.81 5.07 5.00
CA VAL A 93 -7.93 6.40 5.60
C VAL A 93 -7.90 7.53 4.56
N CYS A 94 -7.55 7.20 3.32
CA CYS A 94 -7.45 8.17 2.23
C CYS A 94 -8.72 8.27 1.36
N ASN A 95 -9.76 7.48 1.64
CA ASN A 95 -10.95 7.43 0.81
C ASN A 95 -11.86 8.65 1.00
N TYR A 96 -11.55 9.72 0.32
CA TYR A 96 -12.33 10.95 0.34
C TYR A 96 -13.65 10.91 -0.45
N SER A 97 -13.95 9.79 -1.14
CA SER A 97 -15.21 9.67 -1.89
C SER A 97 -16.43 9.48 -1.00
N LEU A 98 -16.22 9.02 0.24
CA LEU A 98 -17.29 8.89 1.21
C LEU A 98 -17.66 10.24 1.82
N THR A 99 -18.96 10.42 2.04
CA THR A 99 -19.50 11.66 2.62
C THR A 99 -20.42 11.36 3.79
N TYR A 100 -20.60 12.36 4.65
CA TYR A 100 -21.61 12.36 5.68
C TYR A 100 -22.24 13.76 5.81
N SER A 101 -23.45 13.82 6.36
CA SER A 101 -24.13 15.09 6.63
C SER A 101 -23.76 15.62 8.01
N LEU A 102 -23.34 16.88 8.07
CA LEU A 102 -23.11 17.65 9.29
C LEU A 102 -23.96 18.91 9.23
N SER A 103 -24.98 19.01 10.09
CA SER A 103 -25.89 20.15 10.11
C SER A 103 -26.49 20.50 8.72
N GLY A 104 -26.82 19.46 7.94
CA GLY A 104 -27.37 19.58 6.59
C GLY A 104 -26.35 19.83 5.47
N ILE A 105 -25.06 19.96 5.79
CA ILE A 105 -23.99 20.15 4.81
C ILE A 105 -23.31 18.81 4.55
N GLN A 106 -23.08 18.46 3.27
CA GLN A 106 -22.33 17.28 2.90
C GLN A 106 -20.85 17.53 3.05
N ASN A 107 -20.18 16.69 3.86
CA ASN A 107 -18.74 16.72 4.10
C ASN A 107 -18.09 15.46 3.59
N HIS A 108 -16.96 15.55 2.92
CA HIS A 108 -16.12 14.41 2.60
C HIS A 108 -15.43 13.91 3.86
N MET A 109 -15.32 12.60 4.00
CA MET A 109 -14.58 12.01 5.12
C MET A 109 -13.08 12.29 4.97
N SER A 110 -12.50 12.83 6.04
CA SER A 110 -11.07 13.03 6.19
C SER A 110 -10.37 11.77 6.68
N PRO A 111 -9.02 11.71 6.66
CA PRO A 111 -8.27 10.65 7.33
C PRO A 111 -8.64 10.50 8.80
N ASP A 112 -8.90 11.59 9.51
CA ASP A 112 -9.33 11.60 10.91
C ASP A 112 -10.70 10.92 11.10
N ASP A 113 -11.63 11.19 10.19
CA ASP A 113 -12.96 10.55 10.21
C ASP A 113 -12.85 9.03 10.08
N HIS A 114 -12.04 8.55 9.14
CA HIS A 114 -11.81 7.12 8.92
C HIS A 114 -11.08 6.48 10.09
N TYR A 115 -10.05 7.14 10.62
CA TYR A 115 -9.31 6.66 11.78
C TYR A 115 -10.21 6.59 13.03
N GLN A 116 -11.07 7.60 13.23
CA GLN A 116 -12.03 7.58 14.33
C GLN A 116 -13.08 6.47 14.16
N ASP A 117 -13.51 6.19 12.92
CA ASP A 117 -14.43 5.07 12.65
C ASP A 117 -13.78 3.71 12.92
N LEU A 118 -12.49 3.54 12.59
CA LEU A 118 -11.72 2.36 12.97
C LEU A 118 -11.76 2.15 14.49
N LYS A 119 -11.50 3.19 15.28
CA LYS A 119 -11.53 3.10 16.75
C LYS A 119 -12.93 2.75 17.29
N ARG A 120 -13.97 3.30 16.70
CA ARG A 120 -15.36 2.98 17.06
C ARG A 120 -15.68 1.50 16.83
N VAL A 121 -15.23 0.94 15.71
CA VAL A 121 -15.41 -0.49 15.41
C VAL A 121 -14.60 -1.35 16.37
N ILE A 122 -13.33 -1.03 16.64
CA ILE A 122 -12.52 -1.74 17.64
C ILE A 122 -13.20 -1.72 19.02
N ALA A 123 -13.71 -0.56 19.45
CA ALA A 123 -14.45 -0.44 20.70
C ALA A 123 -15.72 -1.31 20.72
N SER A 124 -16.41 -1.46 19.58
CA SER A 124 -17.62 -2.26 19.47
C SER A 124 -17.34 -3.78 19.57
N VAL A 125 -16.11 -4.24 19.33
CA VAL A 125 -15.68 -5.63 19.58
C VAL A 125 -15.80 -5.95 21.08
N GLY A 126 -15.55 -4.97 21.95
CA GLY A 126 -15.76 -5.09 23.40
C GLY A 126 -14.96 -6.21 24.05
N GLY A 127 -13.75 -6.50 23.57
CA GLY A 127 -12.87 -7.54 24.11
C GLY A 127 -13.36 -8.98 23.87
N LYS A 128 -14.27 -9.21 22.92
CA LYS A 128 -14.86 -10.53 22.68
C LYS A 128 -14.11 -11.34 21.63
N ALA A 129 -13.43 -10.69 20.68
CA ALA A 129 -12.56 -11.37 19.73
C ALA A 129 -11.36 -12.01 20.45
N ARG A 130 -10.83 -13.06 19.87
CA ARG A 130 -9.61 -13.70 20.36
C ARG A 130 -8.39 -12.81 20.09
N ARG A 131 -8.33 -12.20 18.90
CA ARG A 131 -7.27 -11.30 18.46
C ARG A 131 -7.86 -10.23 17.54
N ILE A 132 -7.32 -9.03 17.60
CA ILE A 132 -7.69 -7.93 16.71
C ILE A 132 -6.45 -7.52 15.92
N ASN A 133 -6.55 -7.61 14.60
CA ASN A 133 -5.53 -7.18 13.66
C ASN A 133 -6.08 -6.04 12.81
N VAL A 134 -5.30 -5.00 12.61
CA VAL A 134 -5.66 -3.86 11.76
C VAL A 134 -4.84 -3.89 10.49
N ILE A 135 -5.50 -3.86 9.35
CA ILE A 135 -4.87 -3.66 8.04
C ILE A 135 -5.23 -2.25 7.59
N MET A 136 -4.25 -1.37 7.68
CA MET A 136 -4.34 0.03 7.30
C MET A 136 -3.30 0.29 6.22
N PRO A 137 -3.65 0.06 4.93
CA PRO A 137 -2.67 0.11 3.85
C PRO A 137 -1.88 1.41 3.82
N PHE A 138 -2.55 2.55 3.79
CA PHE A 138 -1.91 3.85 4.02
C PHE A 138 -1.91 4.11 5.54
N LEU A 139 -0.73 4.13 6.14
CA LEU A 139 -0.61 4.33 7.57
C LEU A 139 -1.04 5.76 7.94
N TYR A 140 -2.03 5.89 8.82
CA TYR A 140 -2.53 7.18 9.30
C TYR A 140 -1.40 8.01 9.89
N GLU A 141 -1.29 9.27 9.48
CA GLU A 141 -0.27 10.25 9.86
C GLU A 141 1.19 9.79 9.62
N SER A 142 1.41 8.89 8.64
CA SER A 142 2.74 8.32 8.36
C SER A 142 3.80 9.37 8.04
N ARG A 143 3.43 10.52 7.48
CA ARG A 143 4.34 11.63 7.21
C ARG A 143 4.74 12.42 8.46
N GLN A 144 3.96 12.29 9.55
CA GLN A 144 4.27 12.86 10.86
C GLN A 144 4.96 11.82 11.77
N HIS A 145 6.00 11.18 11.24
CA HIS A 145 6.77 10.10 11.87
C HIS A 145 7.92 10.59 12.78
N ARG A 146 8.28 11.85 12.66
CA ARG A 146 9.36 12.50 13.44
C ARG A 146 9.02 13.95 13.70
N ARG A 147 9.62 14.53 14.71
CA ARG A 147 9.57 15.98 14.99
C ARG A 147 10.95 16.57 14.94
N THR A 148 11.05 17.78 14.40
CA THR A 148 12.26 18.60 14.36
C THR A 148 12.13 19.86 15.20
N GLY A 149 10.94 20.14 15.70
CA GLY A 149 10.60 21.32 16.49
C GLY A 149 9.44 21.05 17.44
N ARG A 150 8.60 22.05 17.66
CA ARG A 150 7.40 21.97 18.51
C ARG A 150 6.21 21.43 17.70
N GLU A 151 6.31 20.19 17.27
CA GLU A 151 5.33 19.51 16.43
C GLU A 151 4.73 18.36 17.22
N SER A 152 3.52 17.94 16.84
CA SER A 152 2.94 16.68 17.31
C SER A 152 3.69 15.48 16.71
N LEU A 153 3.51 14.30 17.27
CA LEU A 153 4.07 13.04 16.77
C LEU A 153 2.92 12.04 16.52
N ASP A 154 2.03 12.43 15.60
CA ASP A 154 0.72 11.82 15.46
C ASP A 154 0.78 10.37 15.03
N CYS A 155 1.74 9.98 14.17
CA CYS A 155 1.90 8.59 13.78
C CYS A 155 2.20 7.68 14.99
N ALA A 156 3.12 8.08 15.86
CA ALA A 156 3.46 7.30 17.05
C ALA A 156 2.30 7.23 18.04
N LEU A 157 1.60 8.35 18.24
CA LEU A 157 0.42 8.42 19.14
C LEU A 157 -0.70 7.52 18.61
N ALA A 158 -0.97 7.52 17.31
CA ALA A 158 -1.97 6.66 16.70
C ALA A 158 -1.66 5.17 16.87
N LEU A 159 -0.40 4.75 16.66
CA LEU A 159 0.02 3.38 16.90
C LEU A 159 -0.16 2.96 18.37
N GLN A 160 0.25 3.82 19.30
CA GLN A 160 0.07 3.57 20.75
C GLN A 160 -1.40 3.50 21.15
N GLU A 161 -2.24 4.37 20.58
CA GLU A 161 -3.68 4.37 20.83
C GLU A 161 -4.32 3.04 20.39
N LEU A 162 -4.06 2.59 19.15
CA LEU A 162 -4.59 1.33 18.65
C LEU A 162 -4.14 0.13 19.50
N THR A 163 -2.87 0.08 19.88
CA THR A 163 -2.36 -1.01 20.73
C THR A 163 -2.93 -0.97 22.14
N SER A 164 -3.19 0.21 22.70
CA SER A 164 -3.86 0.37 23.99
C SER A 164 -5.33 -0.09 23.95
N MET A 165 -5.97 -0.04 22.77
CA MET A 165 -7.31 -0.55 22.54
C MET A 165 -7.36 -2.08 22.31
N GLY A 166 -6.22 -2.77 22.39
CA GLY A 166 -6.15 -4.23 22.27
C GLY A 166 -5.82 -4.75 20.87
N VAL A 167 -5.34 -3.89 19.95
CA VAL A 167 -4.82 -4.33 18.67
C VAL A 167 -3.48 -5.05 18.88
N GLU A 168 -3.38 -6.27 18.35
CA GLU A 168 -2.16 -7.09 18.42
C GLU A 168 -1.21 -6.86 17.25
N ASN A 169 -1.75 -6.80 16.03
CA ASN A 169 -0.95 -6.60 14.83
C ASN A 169 -1.48 -5.42 14.02
N ILE A 170 -0.58 -4.58 13.53
CA ILE A 170 -0.85 -3.51 12.60
C ILE A 170 -0.08 -3.81 11.31
N ILE A 171 -0.81 -3.99 10.22
CA ILE A 171 -0.26 -4.27 8.90
C ILE A 171 -0.47 -3.04 8.02
N THR A 172 0.61 -2.53 7.47
CA THR A 172 0.60 -1.39 6.55
C THR A 172 1.43 -1.71 5.31
N PHE A 173 1.36 -0.85 4.32
CA PHE A 173 2.16 -0.98 3.11
C PHE A 173 3.05 0.23 2.98
N ASP A 174 4.30 -0.01 2.62
CA ASP A 174 5.29 1.00 2.29
C ASP A 174 5.26 2.23 3.22
N ALA A 175 5.32 1.98 4.53
CA ALA A 175 5.33 3.06 5.52
C ALA A 175 6.38 4.11 5.17
N HIS A 176 6.00 5.39 5.23
CA HIS A 176 6.87 6.52 4.85
C HIS A 176 8.25 6.46 5.55
N ASP A 177 8.23 6.06 6.82
CA ASP A 177 9.41 5.68 7.58
C ASP A 177 9.12 4.42 8.41
N PRO A 178 9.73 3.26 8.11
CA PRO A 178 9.43 2.02 8.82
C PRO A 178 9.85 2.03 10.29
N ARG A 179 10.67 3.01 10.72
CA ARG A 179 11.08 3.16 12.13
C ARG A 179 9.95 3.58 13.06
N VAL A 180 8.77 3.94 12.53
CA VAL A 180 7.57 4.20 13.34
C VAL A 180 7.18 3.00 14.22
N GLN A 181 7.56 1.77 13.83
CA GLN A 181 7.40 0.57 14.64
C GLN A 181 8.03 0.68 16.04
N ASN A 182 9.05 1.53 16.21
CA ASN A 182 9.70 1.75 17.50
C ASN A 182 8.76 2.38 18.53
N ALA A 183 7.62 2.94 18.13
CA ALA A 183 6.60 3.44 19.06
C ALA A 183 5.85 2.33 19.79
N ILE A 184 5.85 1.10 19.25
CA ILE A 184 5.10 -0.05 19.76
C ILE A 184 5.96 -1.33 19.77
N PRO A 185 7.13 -1.37 20.43
CA PRO A 185 8.14 -2.41 20.27
C PRO A 185 7.71 -3.81 20.74
N LEU A 186 6.61 -3.93 21.47
CA LEU A 186 6.08 -5.20 21.99
C LEU A 186 4.82 -5.68 21.26
N LYS A 187 4.49 -5.06 20.13
CA LYS A 187 3.33 -5.41 19.31
C LYS A 187 3.75 -5.71 17.88
N GLY A 188 2.95 -6.51 17.17
CA GLY A 188 3.20 -6.82 15.76
C GLY A 188 3.03 -5.58 14.88
N PHE A 189 4.04 -5.27 14.11
CA PHE A 189 3.97 -4.23 13.08
C PHE A 189 4.67 -4.71 11.81
N GLU A 190 3.91 -4.76 10.74
CA GLU A 190 4.43 -5.20 9.44
C GLU A 190 4.23 -4.09 8.41
N THR A 191 5.31 -3.77 7.68
CA THR A 191 5.23 -2.87 6.53
C THR A 191 5.70 -3.60 5.27
N VAL A 192 4.86 -3.63 4.25
CA VAL A 192 5.05 -4.43 3.05
C VAL A 192 5.31 -3.54 1.85
N GLN A 193 6.37 -3.81 1.10
CA GLN A 193 6.67 -3.11 -0.14
C GLN A 193 6.12 -3.90 -1.35
N PRO A 194 5.33 -3.28 -2.26
CA PRO A 194 4.69 -3.96 -3.38
C PRO A 194 5.60 -4.17 -4.60
N ILE A 195 6.92 -4.26 -4.40
CA ILE A 195 7.93 -4.29 -5.47
C ILE A 195 7.70 -5.45 -6.45
N TYR A 196 7.44 -6.65 -5.94
CA TYR A 196 7.12 -7.80 -6.80
C TYR A 196 5.93 -7.53 -7.71
N GLN A 197 4.90 -6.85 -7.18
CA GLN A 197 3.69 -6.55 -7.94
C GLN A 197 3.97 -5.50 -9.01
N PHE A 198 4.76 -4.48 -8.74
CA PHE A 198 5.16 -3.50 -9.75
C PHE A 198 5.90 -4.15 -10.91
N ILE A 199 6.92 -4.96 -10.62
CA ILE A 199 7.70 -5.66 -11.64
C ILE A 199 6.77 -6.56 -12.47
N LYS A 200 5.93 -7.35 -11.82
CA LYS A 200 4.99 -8.25 -12.49
C LYS A 200 4.05 -7.52 -13.44
N HIS A 201 3.46 -6.38 -12.98
CA HIS A 201 2.53 -5.62 -13.81
C HIS A 201 3.27 -4.88 -14.93
N LEU A 202 4.46 -4.35 -14.67
CA LEU A 202 5.27 -3.70 -15.70
C LEU A 202 5.62 -4.70 -16.83
N LEU A 203 6.10 -5.89 -16.49
CA LEU A 203 6.42 -6.96 -17.45
C LEU A 203 5.19 -7.44 -18.26
N LYS A 204 4.02 -7.40 -17.65
CA LYS A 204 2.77 -7.79 -18.29
C LYS A 204 2.32 -6.76 -19.35
N HIS A 205 2.52 -5.47 -19.08
CA HIS A 205 2.01 -4.39 -19.93
C HIS A 205 3.03 -3.85 -20.92
N GLU A 206 4.32 -3.97 -20.61
CA GLU A 206 5.42 -3.52 -21.48
C GLU A 206 6.21 -4.72 -22.00
N LYS A 207 6.09 -4.98 -23.32
CA LYS A 207 6.64 -6.21 -23.94
C LYS A 207 8.12 -6.13 -24.29
N ASP A 208 8.65 -4.91 -24.44
CA ASP A 208 9.98 -4.65 -24.98
C ASP A 208 10.99 -4.22 -23.92
N LEU A 209 10.76 -4.60 -22.66
CA LEU A 209 11.65 -4.26 -21.57
C LEU A 209 12.89 -5.15 -21.56
N GLN A 210 14.04 -4.52 -21.49
CA GLN A 210 15.32 -5.19 -21.23
C GLN A 210 15.74 -4.82 -19.80
N ILE A 211 15.68 -5.81 -18.90
CA ILE A 211 15.98 -5.59 -17.48
C ILE A 211 17.44 -5.96 -17.23
N ASP A 212 18.31 -5.04 -17.56
CA ASP A 212 19.75 -5.04 -17.31
C ASP A 212 20.27 -3.60 -17.18
N SER A 213 21.49 -3.43 -16.67
CA SER A 213 22.07 -2.12 -16.37
C SER A 213 22.39 -1.28 -17.62
N ASP A 214 22.47 -1.89 -18.81
CA ASP A 214 22.71 -1.16 -20.06
C ASP A 214 21.43 -0.49 -20.57
N HIS A 215 20.27 -1.08 -20.30
CA HIS A 215 18.99 -0.66 -20.88
C HIS A 215 18.02 -0.05 -19.86
N MET A 216 18.23 -0.24 -18.56
CA MET A 216 17.30 0.22 -17.54
C MET A 216 18.02 0.77 -16.32
N MET A 217 17.39 1.76 -15.64
CA MET A 217 17.88 2.36 -14.40
C MET A 217 16.72 2.66 -13.45
N VAL A 218 16.98 2.49 -12.15
CA VAL A 218 16.05 2.91 -11.09
C VAL A 218 16.39 4.32 -10.63
N ILE A 219 15.38 5.14 -10.43
CA ILE A 219 15.53 6.55 -10.07
C ILE A 219 14.79 6.84 -8.76
N SER A 220 15.50 7.40 -7.79
CA SER A 220 14.89 8.05 -6.64
C SER A 220 14.58 9.52 -6.95
N PRO A 221 13.34 9.99 -6.75
CA PRO A 221 12.99 11.40 -7.03
C PRO A 221 13.60 12.37 -6.02
N ASP A 222 13.99 11.89 -4.84
CA ASP A 222 14.67 12.66 -3.80
C ASP A 222 15.38 11.74 -2.77
N GLU A 223 15.93 12.34 -1.71
CA GLU A 223 16.63 11.62 -0.64
C GLU A 223 15.70 10.69 0.16
N GLY A 224 14.43 11.05 0.32
CA GLY A 224 13.44 10.29 1.10
C GLY A 224 13.14 8.93 0.49
N GLY A 225 13.09 8.84 -0.85
CA GLY A 225 12.83 7.61 -1.61
C GLY A 225 14.05 6.69 -1.75
N MET A 226 15.25 7.10 -1.32
CA MET A 226 16.51 6.41 -1.62
C MET A 226 16.54 4.96 -1.12
N GLY A 227 16.10 4.68 0.12
CA GLY A 227 16.13 3.32 0.67
C GLY A 227 15.29 2.34 -0.16
N ARG A 228 14.15 2.80 -0.63
CA ARG A 228 13.21 2.08 -1.49
C ARG A 228 13.83 1.82 -2.88
N ALA A 229 14.42 2.86 -3.46
CA ALA A 229 15.07 2.77 -4.76
C ALA A 229 16.30 1.85 -4.74
N VAL A 230 17.11 1.90 -3.67
CA VAL A 230 18.25 0.98 -3.47
C VAL A 230 17.79 -0.48 -3.43
N PHE A 231 16.74 -0.78 -2.67
CA PHE A 231 16.22 -2.14 -2.60
C PHE A 231 15.71 -2.62 -3.97
N PHE A 232 14.95 -1.76 -4.66
CA PHE A 232 14.42 -2.08 -5.99
C PHE A 232 15.54 -2.33 -7.02
N ALA A 233 16.53 -1.44 -7.06
CA ALA A 233 17.68 -1.56 -7.96
C ALA A 233 18.49 -2.83 -7.68
N ASN A 234 18.79 -3.13 -6.42
CA ASN A 234 19.55 -4.32 -6.02
C ASN A 234 18.85 -5.61 -6.42
N VAL A 235 17.53 -5.70 -6.20
CA VAL A 235 16.77 -6.92 -6.54
C VAL A 235 16.73 -7.15 -8.06
N LEU A 236 16.71 -6.07 -8.86
CA LEU A 236 16.71 -6.17 -10.32
C LEU A 236 18.13 -6.26 -10.92
N GLY A 237 19.18 -5.98 -10.15
CA GLY A 237 20.55 -5.88 -10.64
C GLY A 237 20.77 -4.66 -11.54
N LEU A 238 20.11 -3.54 -11.23
CA LEU A 238 20.13 -2.32 -12.03
C LEU A 238 20.94 -1.22 -11.36
N ASP A 239 21.40 -0.27 -12.16
CA ASP A 239 22.00 0.97 -11.68
C ASP A 239 20.94 1.86 -11.00
N LEU A 240 21.40 2.68 -10.07
CA LEU A 240 20.61 3.64 -9.32
C LEU A 240 21.04 5.07 -9.65
N GLY A 241 20.04 5.92 -9.89
CA GLY A 241 20.20 7.36 -9.94
C GLY A 241 19.30 8.05 -8.92
N MET A 242 19.65 9.25 -8.50
CA MET A 242 18.82 10.06 -7.62
C MET A 242 18.84 11.53 -7.99
N PHE A 243 17.74 12.21 -7.67
CA PHE A 243 17.69 13.65 -7.71
C PHE A 243 17.90 14.26 -6.34
N TYR A 244 18.78 15.25 -6.30
CA TYR A 244 19.06 16.02 -5.10
C TYR A 244 18.49 17.43 -5.25
N LYS A 245 17.61 17.82 -4.33
CA LYS A 245 17.01 19.16 -4.30
C LYS A 245 17.85 20.08 -3.42
N ARG A 246 18.79 20.81 -4.00
CA ARG A 246 19.55 21.82 -3.28
C ARG A 246 18.65 23.01 -2.95
N ARG A 247 18.49 23.29 -1.66
CA ARG A 247 17.67 24.41 -1.15
C ARG A 247 18.56 25.59 -0.76
N ASP A 248 18.06 26.79 -1.00
CA ASP A 248 18.69 28.01 -0.50
C ASP A 248 18.18 28.28 0.92
N TYR A 249 18.96 27.89 1.91
CA TYR A 249 18.64 28.10 3.32
C TYR A 249 18.77 29.58 3.76
N THR A 250 19.27 30.45 2.90
CA THR A 250 19.41 31.90 3.19
C THR A 250 18.10 32.66 2.93
N LYS A 251 17.14 32.02 2.23
CA LYS A 251 15.87 32.63 1.84
C LYS A 251 14.68 31.77 2.30
N ILE A 252 13.64 32.43 2.73
CA ILE A 252 12.35 31.79 3.02
C ILE A 252 11.29 32.46 2.13
N ILE A 253 10.65 31.68 1.25
CA ILE A 253 9.56 32.11 0.38
C ILE A 253 8.34 31.27 0.72
N ASN A 254 7.24 31.90 1.12
CA ASN A 254 6.00 31.22 1.54
C ASN A 254 6.24 30.14 2.60
N GLY A 255 7.11 30.41 3.59
CA GLY A 255 7.42 29.48 4.68
C GLY A 255 8.34 28.31 4.30
N ARG A 256 8.93 28.31 3.10
CA ARG A 256 9.82 27.24 2.61
C ARG A 256 11.10 27.81 2.03
N ASN A 257 12.19 27.07 2.17
CA ASN A 257 13.43 27.40 1.49
C ASN A 257 13.31 27.06 0.00
N PRO A 258 13.54 28.00 -0.93
CA PRO A 258 13.41 27.75 -2.36
C PRO A 258 14.41 26.72 -2.85
N ILE A 259 13.99 25.88 -3.80
CA ILE A 259 14.89 24.95 -4.49
C ILE A 259 15.68 25.74 -5.52
N VAL A 260 17.01 25.73 -5.42
CA VAL A 260 17.92 26.48 -6.33
C VAL A 260 18.54 25.58 -7.39
N ALA A 261 18.57 24.26 -7.19
CA ALA A 261 19.05 23.31 -8.17
C ALA A 261 18.40 21.94 -7.98
N HIS A 262 18.17 21.28 -9.11
CA HIS A 262 17.76 19.88 -9.20
C HIS A 262 18.94 19.14 -9.83
N GLU A 263 19.80 18.58 -9.00
CA GLU A 263 21.02 17.90 -9.45
C GLU A 263 20.75 16.39 -9.55
N PHE A 264 21.19 15.79 -10.65
CA PHE A 264 21.09 14.34 -10.82
C PHE A 264 22.44 13.70 -10.46
N LEU A 265 22.38 12.70 -9.60
CA LEU A 265 23.52 11.88 -9.19
C LEU A 265 23.29 10.46 -9.70
N GLY A 266 24.16 9.98 -10.56
CA GLY A 266 24.06 8.65 -11.17
C GLY A 266 24.74 8.57 -12.53
N ALA A 267 24.76 7.38 -13.13
CA ALA A 267 25.24 7.16 -14.49
C ALA A 267 24.30 7.79 -15.53
N SER A 268 24.71 7.84 -16.79
CA SER A 268 23.87 8.37 -17.87
C SER A 268 22.59 7.58 -18.03
N VAL A 269 21.48 8.28 -18.20
CA VAL A 269 20.17 7.71 -18.52
C VAL A 269 19.87 7.73 -20.02
N GLU A 270 20.80 8.23 -20.85
CA GLU A 270 20.59 8.36 -22.29
C GLU A 270 20.31 7.01 -22.94
N GLY A 271 19.16 6.91 -23.59
CA GLY A 271 18.70 5.70 -24.27
C GLY A 271 18.13 4.61 -23.34
N LYS A 272 18.22 4.77 -22.03
CA LYS A 272 17.70 3.79 -21.05
C LYS A 272 16.22 4.04 -20.72
N ASP A 273 15.53 2.97 -20.37
CA ASP A 273 14.25 3.04 -19.66
C ASP A 273 14.51 3.37 -18.20
N VAL A 274 13.67 4.20 -17.61
CA VAL A 274 13.85 4.60 -16.23
C VAL A 274 12.59 4.32 -15.41
N ILE A 275 12.78 3.80 -14.19
CA ILE A 275 11.71 3.57 -13.23
C ILE A 275 11.91 4.55 -12.07
N ILE A 276 11.03 5.54 -11.97
CA ILE A 276 10.96 6.42 -10.80
C ILE A 276 10.15 5.69 -9.73
N ILE A 277 10.72 5.50 -8.54
CA ILE A 277 10.04 4.79 -7.45
C ILE A 277 9.97 5.65 -6.20
N ASP A 278 8.78 5.67 -5.57
CA ASP A 278 8.52 6.33 -4.30
C ASP A 278 7.37 5.65 -3.55
N ASP A 279 7.06 6.10 -2.31
CA ASP A 279 5.90 5.60 -1.56
C ASP A 279 4.58 6.15 -2.10
N MET A 280 4.54 7.41 -2.48
CA MET A 280 3.28 8.04 -2.91
C MET A 280 3.44 9.12 -3.98
N ILE A 281 2.41 9.25 -4.80
CA ILE A 281 2.12 10.45 -5.56
C ILE A 281 1.13 11.30 -4.73
N SER A 282 1.60 12.42 -4.15
CA SER A 282 0.71 13.41 -3.53
C SER A 282 0.14 14.35 -4.60
N SER A 283 0.73 15.54 -4.81
CA SER A 283 0.35 16.42 -5.93
C SER A 283 0.86 15.95 -7.30
N GLY A 284 1.89 15.12 -7.30
CA GLY A 284 2.56 14.63 -8.51
C GLY A 284 3.65 15.55 -9.05
N GLU A 285 3.79 16.77 -8.55
CA GLU A 285 4.78 17.73 -9.09
C GLU A 285 6.20 17.20 -9.06
N SER A 286 6.63 16.63 -7.95
CA SER A 286 7.98 16.09 -7.80
C SER A 286 8.29 14.98 -8.82
N MET A 287 7.30 14.09 -9.07
CA MET A 287 7.43 13.00 -10.03
C MET A 287 7.49 13.51 -11.46
N LEU A 288 6.63 14.47 -11.79
CA LEU A 288 6.57 15.05 -13.14
C LEU A 288 7.81 15.88 -13.46
N ASP A 289 8.30 16.67 -12.51
CA ASP A 289 9.57 17.42 -12.66
C ASP A 289 10.76 16.47 -12.86
N THR A 290 10.81 15.39 -12.09
CA THR A 290 11.81 14.31 -12.24
C THR A 290 11.70 13.68 -13.64
N ALA A 291 10.50 13.31 -14.09
CA ALA A 291 10.27 12.73 -15.42
C ALA A 291 10.72 13.67 -16.54
N LYS A 292 10.37 14.96 -16.44
CA LYS A 292 10.79 15.98 -17.41
C LYS A 292 12.31 16.11 -17.52
N GLU A 293 12.99 16.13 -16.38
CA GLU A 293 14.46 16.22 -16.35
C GLU A 293 15.11 14.95 -16.92
N LEU A 294 14.55 13.77 -16.67
CA LEU A 294 15.02 12.51 -17.27
C LEU A 294 14.86 12.50 -18.78
N LYS A 295 13.73 12.98 -19.31
CA LYS A 295 13.52 13.12 -20.75
C LYS A 295 14.50 14.16 -21.36
N ARG A 296 14.80 15.27 -20.66
CA ARG A 296 15.82 16.22 -21.09
C ARG A 296 17.20 15.55 -21.21
N ARG A 297 17.48 14.55 -20.36
CA ARG A 297 18.68 13.71 -20.39
C ARG A 297 18.58 12.54 -21.36
N LYS A 298 17.55 12.54 -22.22
CA LYS A 298 17.30 11.55 -23.28
C LYS A 298 16.99 10.15 -22.78
N ALA A 299 16.34 9.99 -21.63
CA ALA A 299 15.75 8.73 -21.24
C ALA A 299 14.75 8.25 -22.30
N ARG A 300 14.74 6.95 -22.61
CA ARG A 300 13.87 6.35 -23.64
C ARG A 300 12.42 6.32 -23.17
N LYS A 301 12.13 5.56 -22.12
CA LYS A 301 10.80 5.47 -21.47
C LYS A 301 10.92 5.88 -20.01
N VAL A 302 9.86 6.46 -19.49
CA VAL A 302 9.76 6.86 -18.08
C VAL A 302 8.54 6.21 -17.45
N PHE A 303 8.78 5.33 -16.48
CA PHE A 303 7.78 4.66 -15.68
C PHE A 303 7.79 5.23 -14.27
N ILE A 304 6.61 5.51 -13.73
CA ILE A 304 6.42 5.98 -12.35
C ILE A 304 5.76 4.86 -11.57
N CYS A 305 6.38 4.38 -10.50
CA CYS A 305 5.86 3.33 -9.62
C CYS A 305 5.77 3.86 -8.20
N THR A 306 4.57 3.99 -7.66
CA THR A 306 4.36 4.38 -6.26
C THR A 306 3.30 3.51 -5.61
N THR A 307 3.47 3.24 -4.33
CA THR A 307 2.48 2.44 -3.59
C THR A 307 1.14 3.14 -3.55
N PHE A 308 1.12 4.45 -3.32
CA PHE A 308 -0.12 5.22 -3.19
C PHE A 308 -0.24 6.32 -4.24
N GLY A 309 -1.37 6.35 -4.93
CA GLY A 309 -1.72 7.39 -5.89
C GLY A 309 -2.80 8.31 -5.33
N LEU A 310 -2.42 9.35 -4.59
CA LEU A 310 -3.39 10.31 -4.03
C LEU A 310 -3.87 11.32 -5.07
N PHE A 311 -3.01 11.75 -5.98
CA PHE A 311 -3.32 12.71 -7.06
C PHE A 311 -4.10 13.95 -6.58
N THR A 312 -3.65 14.57 -5.49
CA THR A 312 -4.38 15.65 -4.81
C THR A 312 -4.64 16.89 -5.68
N ASN A 313 -3.87 17.09 -6.75
CA ASN A 313 -4.06 18.17 -7.74
C ASN A 313 -4.76 17.69 -9.03
N GLY A 314 -5.38 16.49 -8.99
CA GLY A 314 -6.04 15.89 -10.15
C GLY A 314 -5.07 15.34 -11.19
N LEU A 315 -5.59 14.94 -12.35
CA LEU A 315 -4.87 14.18 -13.37
C LEU A 315 -4.39 15.02 -14.56
N LYS A 316 -4.87 16.25 -14.69
CA LYS A 316 -4.62 17.10 -15.88
C LYS A 316 -3.15 17.20 -16.27
N LYS A 317 -2.24 17.43 -15.30
CA LYS A 317 -0.80 17.49 -15.57
C LYS A 317 -0.23 16.15 -16.04
N PHE A 318 -0.73 15.03 -15.50
CA PHE A 318 -0.34 13.68 -15.95
C PHE A 318 -0.79 13.43 -17.38
N ASP A 319 -2.01 13.85 -17.75
CA ASP A 319 -2.53 13.76 -19.10
C ASP A 319 -1.63 14.54 -20.07
N GLU A 320 -1.32 15.80 -19.77
CA GLU A 320 -0.43 16.66 -20.58
C GLU A 320 0.97 16.05 -20.74
N TYR A 321 1.54 15.48 -19.67
CA TYR A 321 2.88 14.88 -19.72
C TYR A 321 2.90 13.57 -20.49
N TYR A 322 1.82 12.79 -20.44
CA TYR A 322 1.68 11.59 -21.24
C TYR A 322 1.52 11.95 -22.74
N GLU A 323 0.65 12.89 -23.09
CA GLU A 323 0.45 13.35 -24.46
C GLU A 323 1.72 13.92 -25.08
N ASN A 324 2.55 14.59 -24.30
CA ASN A 324 3.84 15.12 -24.71
C ASN A 324 4.99 14.09 -24.67
N GLY A 325 4.71 12.81 -24.36
CA GLY A 325 5.70 11.74 -24.32
C GLY A 325 6.74 11.88 -23.20
N VAL A 326 6.42 12.61 -22.12
CA VAL A 326 7.30 12.78 -20.95
C VAL A 326 7.21 11.61 -20.01
N ILE A 327 6.03 11.03 -19.85
CA ILE A 327 5.80 9.81 -19.08
C ILE A 327 5.17 8.75 -19.98
N ASP A 328 5.51 7.49 -19.75
CA ASP A 328 4.97 6.36 -20.52
C ASP A 328 3.94 5.57 -19.71
N ARG A 329 4.19 5.29 -18.42
CA ARG A 329 3.26 4.60 -17.53
C ARG A 329 3.34 5.15 -16.11
N VAL A 330 2.21 5.09 -15.43
CA VAL A 330 2.07 5.34 -13.99
C VAL A 330 1.42 4.13 -13.35
N LEU A 331 2.11 3.50 -12.42
CA LEU A 331 1.65 2.34 -11.67
C LEU A 331 1.42 2.76 -10.22
N THR A 332 0.20 2.57 -9.74
CA THR A 332 -0.09 2.63 -8.30
C THR A 332 -0.96 1.46 -7.88
N THR A 333 -1.02 1.20 -6.58
CA THR A 333 -1.80 0.07 -6.08
C THR A 333 -3.25 0.44 -5.81
N ASN A 334 -4.12 -0.56 -5.74
CA ASN A 334 -5.52 -0.43 -5.30
C ASN A 334 -5.68 -0.45 -3.77
N LEU A 335 -4.62 -0.14 -3.04
CA LEU A 335 -4.61 -0.11 -1.57
C LEU A 335 -5.36 1.07 -0.97
N ILE A 336 -5.56 2.13 -1.75
CA ILE A 336 -6.39 3.29 -1.43
C ILE A 336 -7.40 3.52 -2.54
N TYR A 337 -8.37 4.37 -2.27
CA TYR A 337 -9.41 4.72 -3.24
C TYR A 337 -8.82 5.25 -4.55
N GLN A 338 -9.30 4.69 -5.65
CA GLN A 338 -8.95 5.08 -7.01
C GLN A 338 -10.20 5.62 -7.71
N THR A 339 -10.08 6.81 -8.30
CA THR A 339 -11.21 7.40 -9.03
C THR A 339 -11.49 6.63 -10.33
N PRO A 340 -12.76 6.54 -10.78
CA PRO A 340 -13.07 5.98 -12.10
C PRO A 340 -12.32 6.67 -13.25
N GLU A 341 -12.09 7.98 -13.13
CA GLU A 341 -11.30 8.75 -14.08
C GLU A 341 -9.86 8.20 -14.17
N LEU A 342 -9.18 7.99 -13.03
CA LEU A 342 -7.83 7.44 -13.00
C LEU A 342 -7.76 6.06 -13.67
N LEU A 343 -8.70 5.18 -13.34
CA LEU A 343 -8.76 3.82 -13.88
C LEU A 343 -8.99 3.78 -15.40
N SER A 344 -9.50 4.85 -16.00
CA SER A 344 -9.73 4.97 -17.44
C SER A 344 -8.53 5.50 -18.24
N LYS A 345 -7.49 6.00 -17.56
CA LYS A 345 -6.35 6.64 -18.22
C LYS A 345 -5.46 5.62 -18.96
N PRO A 346 -5.06 5.88 -20.21
CA PRO A 346 -4.27 4.94 -21.02
C PRO A 346 -2.84 4.71 -20.48
N TYR A 347 -2.30 5.64 -19.71
CA TYR A 347 -0.99 5.53 -19.07
C TYR A 347 -1.03 4.83 -17.71
N TYR A 348 -2.22 4.64 -17.16
CA TYR A 348 -2.38 4.11 -15.81
C TYR A 348 -2.42 2.59 -15.77
N ILE A 349 -1.73 2.00 -14.83
CA ILE A 349 -1.75 0.57 -14.55
C ILE A 349 -2.14 0.38 -13.09
N ASP A 350 -3.32 -0.21 -12.86
CA ASP A 350 -3.77 -0.63 -11.54
C ASP A 350 -3.04 -1.89 -11.08
N VAL A 351 -2.38 -1.80 -9.94
CA VAL A 351 -1.62 -2.90 -9.34
C VAL A 351 -2.45 -3.51 -8.19
N ASP A 352 -3.18 -4.59 -8.49
CA ASP A 352 -4.07 -5.25 -7.53
C ASP A 352 -3.30 -5.98 -6.43
N MET A 353 -3.52 -5.54 -5.20
CA MET A 353 -2.90 -6.08 -3.97
C MET A 353 -3.81 -7.02 -3.19
N SER A 354 -5.05 -7.25 -3.62
CA SER A 354 -6.04 -8.02 -2.87
C SER A 354 -5.56 -9.42 -2.53
N LYS A 355 -4.95 -10.12 -3.51
CA LYS A 355 -4.37 -11.45 -3.29
C LYS A 355 -3.25 -11.42 -2.24
N TYR A 356 -2.45 -10.36 -2.24
CA TYR A 356 -1.32 -10.24 -1.31
C TYR A 356 -1.82 -10.02 0.13
N ILE A 357 -2.82 -9.17 0.31
CA ILE A 357 -3.49 -8.97 1.61
C ILE A 357 -4.09 -10.29 2.10
N ALA A 358 -4.78 -11.02 1.22
CA ALA A 358 -5.34 -12.32 1.58
C ALA A 358 -4.26 -13.32 2.04
N LEU A 359 -3.09 -13.35 1.38
CA LEU A 359 -1.95 -14.19 1.80
C LEU A 359 -1.43 -13.80 3.20
N ILE A 360 -1.34 -12.51 3.50
CA ILE A 360 -0.93 -12.03 4.82
C ILE A 360 -1.93 -12.52 5.89
N ILE A 361 -3.22 -12.29 5.64
CA ILE A 361 -4.30 -12.72 6.56
C ILE A 361 -4.27 -14.23 6.77
N ASP A 362 -4.17 -15.00 5.70
CA ASP A 362 -4.18 -16.46 5.77
C ASP A 362 -2.98 -16.99 6.58
N ASN A 363 -1.77 -16.45 6.35
CA ASN A 363 -0.58 -16.82 7.14
C ASN A 363 -0.72 -16.42 8.60
N LEU A 364 -1.16 -15.20 8.90
CA LEU A 364 -1.35 -14.74 10.29
C LEU A 364 -2.43 -15.56 11.01
N ASN A 365 -3.55 -15.88 10.33
CA ASN A 365 -4.59 -16.68 10.93
C ASN A 365 -4.12 -18.09 11.30
N HIS A 366 -3.12 -18.63 10.59
CA HIS A 366 -2.50 -19.92 10.87
C HIS A 366 -1.20 -19.81 11.69
N ASP A 367 -0.89 -18.66 12.29
CA ASP A 367 0.37 -18.38 12.99
C ASP A 367 1.63 -18.77 12.18
N SER A 368 1.54 -18.63 10.87
CA SER A 368 2.63 -18.94 9.95
C SER A 368 3.51 -17.71 9.71
N SER A 369 4.80 -17.95 9.47
CA SER A 369 5.77 -16.88 9.22
C SER A 369 5.45 -16.07 7.97
N LEU A 370 5.53 -14.75 8.08
CA LEU A 370 5.41 -13.81 6.96
C LEU A 370 6.73 -13.59 6.20
N SER A 371 7.85 -14.14 6.65
CA SER A 371 9.19 -13.81 6.12
C SER A 371 9.31 -13.98 4.60
N GLU A 372 8.71 -15.02 4.02
CA GLU A 372 8.73 -15.23 2.56
C GLU A 372 7.83 -14.23 1.80
N LEU A 373 6.79 -13.71 2.45
CA LEU A 373 5.94 -12.65 1.88
C LEU A 373 6.65 -11.29 1.95
N LEU A 374 7.28 -11.00 3.07
CA LEU A 374 7.98 -9.72 3.30
C LEU A 374 9.26 -9.60 2.49
N ASN A 375 9.94 -10.71 2.18
CA ASN A 375 11.12 -10.72 1.31
C ASN A 375 10.79 -11.34 -0.06
N PRO A 376 10.44 -10.53 -1.06
CA PRO A 376 10.02 -11.02 -2.37
C PRO A 376 11.18 -11.43 -3.30
N THR A 377 12.45 -11.34 -2.88
CA THR A 377 13.64 -11.50 -3.74
C THR A 377 13.61 -12.81 -4.53
N LYS A 378 13.37 -13.96 -3.88
CA LYS A 378 13.28 -15.24 -4.56
C LYS A 378 12.18 -15.30 -5.62
N ARG A 379 11.02 -14.70 -5.33
CA ARG A 379 9.88 -14.64 -6.26
C ARG A 379 10.17 -13.74 -7.45
N ILE A 380 10.86 -12.62 -7.22
CA ILE A 380 11.28 -11.70 -8.28
C ILE A 380 12.29 -12.39 -9.19
N ASN A 381 13.31 -13.07 -8.65
CA ASN A 381 14.29 -13.78 -9.45
C ASN A 381 13.64 -14.85 -10.34
N ARG A 382 12.74 -15.68 -9.80
CA ARG A 382 11.97 -16.66 -10.60
C ARG A 382 11.13 -15.97 -11.71
N LEU A 383 10.51 -14.83 -11.41
CA LEU A 383 9.74 -14.05 -12.40
C LEU A 383 10.64 -13.56 -13.53
N LEU A 384 11.81 -13.04 -13.21
CA LEU A 384 12.80 -12.56 -14.19
C LEU A 384 13.38 -13.70 -15.03
N GLU A 385 13.68 -14.85 -14.44
CA GLU A 385 14.14 -16.06 -15.14
C GLU A 385 13.10 -16.49 -16.18
N ARG A 386 11.83 -16.59 -15.80
CA ARG A 386 10.74 -16.92 -16.72
C ARG A 386 10.58 -15.90 -17.83
N TYR A 387 10.63 -14.62 -17.49
CA TYR A 387 10.54 -13.55 -18.47
C TYR A 387 11.68 -13.63 -19.51
N ARG A 388 12.93 -13.86 -19.06
CA ARG A 388 14.10 -14.05 -19.93
C ARG A 388 14.01 -15.31 -20.79
N ALA A 389 13.35 -16.37 -20.29
CA ALA A 389 13.06 -17.58 -21.06
C ALA A 389 11.89 -17.42 -22.05
N GLY A 390 11.26 -16.24 -22.12
CA GLY A 390 10.09 -15.99 -22.99
C GLY A 390 8.79 -16.61 -22.48
N GLU A 391 8.75 -17.10 -21.26
CA GLU A 391 7.54 -17.57 -20.58
C GLU A 391 6.73 -16.38 -20.05
N ARG A 392 5.46 -16.29 -20.44
CA ARG A 392 4.57 -15.18 -20.06
C ARG A 392 3.57 -15.60 -18.99
#